data_d21fd38949b27855208eec25c6386a6d
#
_entry.id   d21fd38949b27855208eec25c6386a6d
#
_cell.length_a   1.000
_cell.length_b   1.000
_cell.length_c   1.000
_cell.angle_alpha   90.00
_cell.angle_beta   90.00
_cell.angle_gamma   90.00
#
_symmetry.space_group_name_H-M   'P 1'
#
loop_
_entity.id
_entity.type
_entity.pdbx_description
1 polymer ?
#
loop_
_entity_poly.entity_id
_entity_poly.type
_entity_poly.pdbx_seq_one_letter_code
_entity_poly.pdbx_strand_id
1 'polypeptide(L)'
;APGNAPWVLTVGASSTEGTLTRLDDVIGSYSSRGPTFLDWGAKPDLVAPGTGTVSLAVPGSTFYSTKAAYLRNGAFPTAAKPYLALSGTSMAAPVVSGTVALMLQANPTLTPNLVKAILQYTAQDRPAYNALTEGGGFLNALGAVRLSTFYQTATAGAYVRIPTVWSRHVIWGAHEIRGGFMVPSKNAWGLTTVWGSAKTLGDEGDNIIWGTDAPGDNI
;
A
#
# COMPACT_ATOMS: atom_id res chain seq x y z
N ALA A 1 18.53 2.40 6.69
CA ALA A 1 17.28 3.09 7.06
C ALA A 1 16.20 2.05 7.39
N PRO A 2 15.28 2.29 8.35
CA PRO A 2 14.32 1.27 8.77
C PRO A 2 13.38 0.83 7.63
N GLY A 3 13.15 1.67 6.63
CA GLY A 3 12.32 1.37 5.47
C GLY A 3 12.85 0.26 4.54
N ASN A 4 14.09 -0.19 4.71
CA ASN A 4 14.67 -1.27 3.91
C ASN A 4 14.14 -2.65 4.35
N ALA A 5 13.76 -2.79 5.62
CA ALA A 5 13.34 -4.08 6.15
C ALA A 5 12.15 -4.65 5.36
N PRO A 6 12.19 -5.93 4.97
CA PRO A 6 11.13 -6.51 4.12
C PRO A 6 9.78 -6.57 4.83
N TRP A 7 9.74 -6.70 6.15
CA TRP A 7 8.50 -6.71 6.94
C TRP A 7 7.88 -5.33 7.15
N VAL A 8 8.59 -4.24 6.88
CA VAL A 8 8.06 -2.88 6.99
C VAL A 8 7.31 -2.52 5.72
N LEU A 9 6.13 -1.90 5.89
CA LEU A 9 5.39 -1.32 4.76
C LEU A 9 5.96 0.08 4.45
N THR A 10 6.74 0.17 3.39
CA THR A 10 7.38 1.42 2.94
C THR A 10 6.52 2.07 1.88
N VAL A 11 6.16 3.33 2.10
CA VAL A 11 5.20 4.06 1.26
C VAL A 11 5.92 5.16 0.47
N GLY A 12 5.82 5.11 -0.84
CA GLY A 12 6.17 6.21 -1.73
C GLY A 12 5.03 7.22 -1.87
N ALA A 13 5.31 8.34 -2.51
CA ALA A 13 4.33 9.40 -2.68
C ALA A 13 3.86 9.55 -4.13
N SER A 14 2.55 9.72 -4.31
CA SER A 14 1.93 10.11 -5.56
C SER A 14 1.28 11.49 -5.47
N SER A 15 0.99 12.06 -6.64
CA SER A 15 0.16 13.23 -6.82
C SER A 15 -1.12 12.83 -7.55
N THR A 16 -2.25 13.35 -7.10
CA THR A 16 -3.56 13.20 -7.76
C THR A 16 -3.82 14.29 -8.80
N GLU A 17 -2.84 15.14 -9.09
CA GLU A 17 -2.93 16.31 -9.96
C GLU A 17 -4.14 17.22 -9.67
N GLY A 18 -4.76 17.05 -8.51
CA GLY A 18 -5.94 17.79 -8.08
C GLY A 18 -7.24 17.36 -8.75
N THR A 19 -7.27 16.24 -9.42
CA THR A 19 -8.44 15.70 -10.11
C THR A 19 -9.11 14.57 -9.34
N LEU A 20 -10.31 14.17 -9.75
CA LEU A 20 -11.02 13.01 -9.20
C LEU A 20 -10.71 11.72 -9.97
N THR A 21 -10.22 11.84 -11.18
CA THR A 21 -9.78 10.66 -11.93
C THR A 21 -8.46 10.16 -11.39
N ARG A 22 -8.28 8.87 -11.42
CA ARG A 22 -7.02 8.26 -11.00
C ARG A 22 -6.10 7.95 -12.18
N LEU A 23 -6.56 8.20 -13.40
CA LEU A 23 -5.81 7.87 -14.61
C LEU A 23 -4.62 8.81 -14.84
N ASP A 24 -4.67 10.00 -14.28
CA ASP A 24 -3.64 11.04 -14.35
C ASP A 24 -2.77 11.11 -13.08
N ASP A 25 -3.00 10.23 -12.10
CA ASP A 25 -2.13 10.13 -10.92
C ASP A 25 -0.68 9.85 -11.35
N VAL A 26 0.27 10.59 -10.79
CA VAL A 26 1.69 10.46 -11.09
C VAL A 26 2.51 10.23 -9.82
N ILE A 27 3.70 9.69 -9.97
CA ILE A 27 4.65 9.57 -8.86
C ILE A 27 5.23 10.94 -8.51
N GLY A 28 5.21 11.31 -7.24
CA GLY A 28 5.84 12.54 -6.77
C GLY A 28 7.34 12.55 -7.10
N SER A 29 7.84 13.65 -7.68
CA SER A 29 9.25 13.76 -8.10
C SER A 29 10.25 13.56 -6.97
N TYR A 30 9.82 13.80 -5.75
CA TYR A 30 10.61 13.64 -4.51
C TYR A 30 10.49 12.24 -3.89
N SER A 31 9.62 11.37 -4.42
CA SER A 31 9.44 10.01 -3.90
C SER A 31 10.69 9.18 -4.15
N SER A 32 11.21 8.56 -3.10
CA SER A 32 12.35 7.66 -3.21
C SER A 32 11.99 6.42 -4.03
N ARG A 33 12.97 5.89 -4.73
CA ARG A 33 12.87 4.70 -5.59
C ARG A 33 13.87 3.66 -5.17
N GLY A 34 13.54 2.41 -5.40
CA GLY A 34 14.45 1.29 -5.21
C GLY A 34 15.48 1.15 -6.35
N PRO A 35 16.33 0.13 -6.27
CA PRO A 35 16.44 -0.80 -5.14
C PRO A 35 17.10 -0.16 -3.93
N THR A 36 16.98 -0.80 -2.77
CA THR A 36 17.71 -0.39 -1.55
C THR A 36 19.21 -0.60 -1.72
N PHE A 37 20.02 0.29 -1.13
CA PHE A 37 21.45 0.37 -1.46
C PHE A 37 22.28 -0.84 -1.03
N LEU A 38 21.98 -1.47 0.12
CA LEU A 38 22.83 -2.55 0.65
C LEU A 38 22.30 -3.95 0.33
N ASP A 39 21.00 -4.12 0.39
CA ASP A 39 20.32 -5.42 0.33
C ASP A 39 19.53 -5.61 -0.97
N TRP A 40 19.57 -4.62 -1.86
CA TRP A 40 18.92 -4.66 -3.19
C TRP A 40 17.43 -4.99 -3.16
N GLY A 41 16.80 -4.80 -2.01
CA GLY A 41 15.37 -5.02 -1.85
C GLY A 41 14.53 -4.07 -2.70
N ALA A 42 13.43 -4.56 -3.22
CA ALA A 42 12.48 -3.73 -3.96
C ALA A 42 11.67 -2.87 -2.97
N LYS A 43 11.74 -1.55 -3.17
CA LYS A 43 11.01 -0.53 -2.41
C LYS A 43 10.68 0.67 -3.33
N PRO A 44 9.61 1.41 -3.07
CA PRO A 44 8.63 1.25 -1.99
C PRO A 44 7.76 -0.01 -2.16
N ASP A 45 6.97 -0.37 -1.14
CA ASP A 45 5.99 -1.47 -1.26
C ASP A 45 4.74 -1.06 -2.06
N LEU A 46 4.37 0.21 -1.97
CA LEU A 46 3.32 0.86 -2.75
C LEU A 46 3.46 2.38 -2.68
N VAL A 47 2.70 3.10 -3.48
CA VAL A 47 2.60 4.57 -3.41
C VAL A 47 1.21 5.01 -3.02
N ALA A 48 1.12 6.17 -2.34
CA ALA A 48 -0.14 6.76 -1.90
C ALA A 48 -0.11 8.29 -2.06
N PRO A 49 -1.26 8.97 -2.08
CA PRO A 49 -1.32 10.42 -2.19
C PRO A 49 -0.49 11.12 -1.11
N GLY A 50 0.55 11.82 -1.55
CA GLY A 50 1.48 12.53 -0.68
C GLY A 50 1.80 13.94 -1.13
N THR A 51 1.23 14.39 -2.26
CA THR A 51 1.42 15.74 -2.79
C THR A 51 0.21 16.60 -2.49
N GLY A 52 0.43 17.72 -1.79
CA GLY A 52 -0.64 18.64 -1.45
C GLY A 52 -1.69 18.07 -0.48
N THR A 53 -1.34 17.05 0.27
CA THR A 53 -2.25 16.40 1.23
C THR A 53 -2.65 17.37 2.32
N VAL A 54 -3.96 17.59 2.46
CA VAL A 54 -4.53 18.50 3.45
C VAL A 54 -4.85 17.76 4.73
N SER A 55 -4.39 18.28 5.85
CA SER A 55 -4.67 17.73 7.18
C SER A 55 -4.88 18.84 8.20
N LEU A 56 -5.29 18.45 9.41
CA LEU A 56 -5.49 19.37 10.52
C LEU A 56 -4.17 20.06 10.92
N ALA A 57 -4.27 21.36 11.13
CA ALA A 57 -3.19 22.19 11.68
C ALA A 57 -3.55 22.61 13.11
N VAL A 58 -2.76 22.15 14.07
CA VAL A 58 -3.03 22.41 15.49
C VAL A 58 -2.56 23.82 15.86
N PRO A 59 -3.45 24.71 16.34
CA PRO A 59 -3.05 25.99 16.89
C PRO A 59 -1.96 25.85 17.96
N GLY A 60 -0.95 26.70 17.89
CA GLY A 60 0.18 26.65 18.81
C GLY A 60 1.32 25.69 18.41
N SER A 61 1.12 24.87 17.39
CA SER A 61 2.23 24.07 16.82
C SER A 61 3.19 24.94 16.03
N THR A 62 4.44 24.47 15.89
CA THR A 62 5.46 25.17 15.09
C THR A 62 5.00 25.41 13.65
N PHE A 63 4.39 24.39 13.01
CA PHE A 63 3.88 24.54 11.66
C PHE A 63 2.74 25.55 11.57
N TYR A 64 1.83 25.55 12.54
CA TYR A 64 0.73 26.52 12.57
C TYR A 64 1.27 27.96 12.59
N SER A 65 2.31 28.22 13.39
CA SER A 65 2.90 29.56 13.56
C SER A 65 3.76 29.95 12.35
N THR A 66 4.65 29.06 11.94
CA THR A 66 5.65 29.37 10.88
C THR A 66 5.07 29.32 9.47
N LYS A 67 3.95 28.61 9.27
CA LYS A 67 3.27 28.44 7.99
C LYS A 67 1.89 29.12 7.96
N ALA A 68 1.68 30.12 8.81
CA ALA A 68 0.38 30.83 8.95
C ALA A 68 -0.20 31.34 7.62
N ALA A 69 0.66 31.77 6.71
CA ALA A 69 0.24 32.25 5.38
C ALA A 69 -0.36 31.13 4.49
N TYR A 70 -0.05 29.89 4.76
CA TYR A 70 -0.51 28.72 3.99
C TYR A 70 -1.68 27.97 4.64
N LEU A 71 -2.11 28.42 5.83
CA LEU A 71 -3.26 27.85 6.50
C LEU A 71 -4.54 28.07 5.67
N ARG A 72 -5.40 27.06 5.67
CA ARG A 72 -6.64 27.04 4.88
C ARG A 72 -7.86 26.93 5.79
N ASN A 73 -8.97 27.52 5.34
CA ASN A 73 -10.28 27.26 5.93
C ASN A 73 -10.82 25.91 5.45
N GLY A 74 -11.76 25.35 6.19
CA GLY A 74 -12.60 24.26 5.72
C GLY A 74 -13.74 24.75 4.81
N ALA A 75 -14.82 24.00 4.76
CA ALA A 75 -16.04 24.38 4.02
C ALA A 75 -16.62 25.72 4.49
N PHE A 76 -16.39 26.06 5.75
CA PHE A 76 -16.78 27.33 6.35
C PHE A 76 -15.57 28.05 6.92
N PRO A 77 -15.46 29.39 6.75
CA PRO A 77 -14.46 30.19 7.42
C PRO A 77 -14.59 30.10 8.95
N THR A 78 -13.49 29.91 9.63
CA THR A 78 -13.40 29.92 11.09
C THR A 78 -12.30 30.89 11.53
N ALA A 79 -12.36 31.35 12.78
CA ALA A 79 -11.37 32.29 13.34
C ALA A 79 -9.95 31.66 13.31
N ALA A 80 -9.85 30.38 13.56
CA ALA A 80 -8.61 29.62 13.40
C ALA A 80 -8.71 28.78 12.13
N LYS A 81 -7.85 29.05 11.14
CA LYS A 81 -7.77 28.26 9.91
C LYS A 81 -7.26 26.85 10.25
N PRO A 82 -8.11 25.80 10.17
CA PRO A 82 -7.79 24.53 10.80
C PRO A 82 -6.97 23.57 9.92
N TYR A 83 -6.61 23.94 8.70
CA TYR A 83 -5.98 23.04 7.74
C TYR A 83 -4.67 23.58 7.18
N LEU A 84 -3.77 22.67 6.91
CA LEU A 84 -2.52 22.92 6.19
C LEU A 84 -2.30 21.84 5.15
N ALA A 85 -1.88 22.21 3.95
CA ALA A 85 -1.44 21.27 2.91
C ALA A 85 0.07 21.09 2.98
N LEU A 86 0.51 19.83 2.97
CA LEU A 86 1.92 19.46 2.94
C LEU A 86 2.18 18.42 1.84
N SER A 87 3.42 18.34 1.39
CA SER A 87 3.86 17.32 0.44
C SER A 87 5.04 16.53 1.00
N GLY A 88 5.04 15.23 0.77
CA GLY A 88 6.10 14.32 1.20
C GLY A 88 5.61 12.89 1.33
N THR A 89 6.52 11.93 1.31
CA THR A 89 6.22 10.54 1.67
C THR A 89 5.70 10.41 3.10
N SER A 90 6.07 11.35 3.97
CA SER A 90 5.51 11.50 5.32
C SER A 90 4.02 11.83 5.33
N MET A 91 3.46 12.36 4.25
CA MET A 91 2.03 12.63 4.06
C MET A 91 1.32 11.45 3.39
N ALA A 92 2.03 10.68 2.58
CA ALA A 92 1.52 9.45 1.98
C ALA A 92 1.36 8.32 3.02
N ALA A 93 2.29 8.19 3.95
CA ALA A 93 2.26 7.14 4.97
C ALA A 93 0.97 7.15 5.83
N PRO A 94 0.48 8.29 6.38
CA PRO A 94 -0.77 8.31 7.14
C PRO A 94 -2.02 8.02 6.31
N VAL A 95 -2.02 8.26 5.00
CA VAL A 95 -3.11 7.85 4.11
C VAL A 95 -3.20 6.32 4.06
N VAL A 96 -2.07 5.64 4.00
CA VAL A 96 -2.02 4.17 4.10
C VAL A 96 -2.42 3.71 5.51
N SER A 97 -1.95 4.38 6.56
CA SER A 97 -2.33 4.03 7.94
C SER A 97 -3.84 4.16 8.17
N GLY A 98 -4.47 5.21 7.63
CA GLY A 98 -5.93 5.36 7.65
C GLY A 98 -6.64 4.23 6.90
N THR A 99 -6.10 3.81 5.76
CA THR A 99 -6.63 2.65 5.02
C THR A 99 -6.51 1.37 5.85
N VAL A 100 -5.37 1.15 6.52
CA VAL A 100 -5.18 -0.01 7.41
C VAL A 100 -6.19 0.01 8.57
N ALA A 101 -6.47 1.17 9.16
CA ALA A 101 -7.49 1.29 10.20
C ALA A 101 -8.87 0.82 9.70
N LEU A 102 -9.26 1.21 8.49
CA LEU A 102 -10.51 0.75 7.85
C LEU A 102 -10.48 -0.76 7.54
N MET A 103 -9.33 -1.29 7.12
CA MET A 103 -9.16 -2.73 6.90
C MET A 103 -9.34 -3.52 8.21
N LEU A 104 -8.73 -3.06 9.31
CA LEU A 104 -8.85 -3.69 10.62
C LEU A 104 -10.25 -3.53 11.22
N GLN A 105 -10.96 -2.44 10.92
CA GLN A 105 -12.38 -2.29 11.25
C GLN A 105 -13.22 -3.34 10.52
N ALA A 106 -12.94 -3.56 9.24
CA ALA A 106 -13.64 -4.56 8.42
C ALA A 106 -13.29 -6.00 8.81
N ASN A 107 -12.06 -6.24 9.25
CA ASN A 107 -11.56 -7.55 9.68
C ASN A 107 -10.49 -7.41 10.77
N PRO A 108 -10.87 -7.48 12.05
CA PRO A 108 -9.93 -7.36 13.17
C PRO A 108 -8.91 -8.50 13.28
N THR A 109 -9.08 -9.60 12.54
CA THR A 109 -8.20 -10.77 12.61
C THR A 109 -7.04 -10.73 11.62
N LEU A 110 -6.94 -9.68 10.81
CA LEU A 110 -5.86 -9.52 9.85
C LEU A 110 -4.50 -9.45 10.57
N THR A 111 -3.57 -10.26 10.10
CA THR A 111 -2.17 -10.15 10.53
C THR A 111 -1.46 -9.00 9.82
N PRO A 112 -0.41 -8.40 10.40
CA PRO A 112 0.35 -7.32 9.75
C PRO A 112 0.80 -7.66 8.33
N ASN A 113 1.18 -8.89 8.13
CA ASN A 113 1.66 -9.37 6.85
C ASN A 113 0.55 -9.50 5.82
N LEU A 114 -0.61 -10.02 6.23
CA LEU A 114 -1.78 -10.08 5.36
C LEU A 114 -2.26 -8.67 4.98
N VAL A 115 -2.19 -7.71 5.91
CA VAL A 115 -2.45 -6.29 5.61
C VAL A 115 -1.53 -5.78 4.52
N LYS A 116 -0.22 -6.01 4.64
CA LYS A 116 0.77 -5.62 3.63
C LYS A 116 0.47 -6.26 2.27
N ALA A 117 0.18 -7.56 2.27
CA ALA A 117 -0.14 -8.30 1.06
C ALA A 117 -1.42 -7.78 0.37
N ILE A 118 -2.49 -7.57 1.12
CA ILE A 118 -3.77 -7.04 0.60
C ILE A 118 -3.55 -5.66 -0.02
N LEU A 119 -2.83 -4.77 0.65
CA LEU A 119 -2.57 -3.42 0.16
C LEU A 119 -1.85 -3.43 -1.19
N GLN A 120 -0.82 -4.25 -1.34
CA GLN A 120 -0.08 -4.38 -2.58
C GLN A 120 -0.91 -5.06 -3.67
N TYR A 121 -1.56 -6.18 -3.35
CA TYR A 121 -2.37 -6.96 -4.29
C TYR A 121 -3.53 -6.17 -4.89
N THR A 122 -4.18 -5.33 -4.09
CA THR A 122 -5.31 -4.50 -4.52
C THR A 122 -4.91 -3.15 -5.08
N ALA A 123 -3.65 -2.77 -5.00
CA ALA A 123 -3.13 -1.54 -5.58
C ALA A 123 -3.41 -1.47 -7.09
N GLN A 124 -3.28 -0.30 -7.67
CA GLN A 124 -3.51 -0.07 -9.09
C GLN A 124 -2.18 0.15 -9.79
N ASP A 125 -1.84 -0.77 -10.67
CA ASP A 125 -0.65 -0.71 -11.51
C ASP A 125 -0.75 0.41 -12.56
N ARG A 126 0.40 1.00 -12.89
CA ARG A 126 0.54 2.02 -13.92
C ARG A 126 1.62 1.59 -14.93
N PRO A 127 1.29 1.35 -16.19
CA PRO A 127 2.26 0.89 -17.19
C PRO A 127 3.46 1.83 -17.40
N ALA A 128 3.34 3.08 -16.98
CA ALA A 128 4.42 4.08 -17.06
C ALA A 128 5.51 3.89 -16.00
N TYR A 129 5.28 3.07 -14.99
CA TYR A 129 6.19 2.88 -13.87
C TYR A 129 6.57 1.41 -13.71
N ASN A 130 7.57 1.15 -12.91
CA ASN A 130 8.02 -0.19 -12.58
C ASN A 130 7.97 -0.42 -11.06
N ALA A 131 8.12 -1.66 -10.64
CA ALA A 131 8.05 -2.06 -9.24
C ALA A 131 9.04 -1.33 -8.32
N LEU A 132 10.20 -0.86 -8.83
CA LEU A 132 11.16 -0.07 -8.06
C LEU A 132 10.70 1.39 -7.87
N THR A 133 9.69 1.81 -8.58
CA THR A 133 9.15 3.18 -8.53
C THR A 133 7.82 3.25 -7.79
N GLU A 134 6.91 2.33 -8.09
CA GLU A 134 5.56 2.33 -7.52
C GLU A 134 5.28 1.17 -6.55
N GLY A 135 6.20 0.23 -6.41
CA GLY A 135 5.96 -0.99 -5.65
C GLY A 135 4.89 -1.86 -6.30
N GLY A 136 3.94 -2.33 -5.50
CA GLY A 136 2.76 -3.03 -5.98
C GLY A 136 1.76 -2.12 -6.71
N GLY A 137 1.99 -0.80 -6.76
CA GLY A 137 1.15 0.16 -7.45
C GLY A 137 0.60 1.27 -6.55
N PHE A 138 -0.37 2.01 -7.08
CA PHE A 138 -1.04 3.11 -6.38
C PHE A 138 -2.10 2.60 -5.42
N LEU A 139 -2.12 3.09 -4.19
CA LEU A 139 -3.04 2.69 -3.13
C LEU A 139 -4.51 2.66 -3.60
N ASN A 140 -5.19 1.56 -3.35
CA ASN A 140 -6.60 1.38 -3.59
C ASN A 140 -7.32 1.02 -2.28
N ALA A 141 -7.67 2.03 -1.50
CA ALA A 141 -8.29 1.85 -0.19
C ALA A 141 -9.60 1.03 -0.26
N LEU A 142 -10.43 1.30 -1.27
CA LEU A 142 -11.69 0.55 -1.45
C LEU A 142 -11.43 -0.93 -1.75
N GLY A 143 -10.46 -1.23 -2.61
CA GLY A 143 -10.07 -2.60 -2.93
C GLY A 143 -9.53 -3.32 -1.69
N ALA A 144 -8.68 -2.66 -0.92
CA ALA A 144 -8.10 -3.21 0.30
C ALA A 144 -9.18 -3.54 1.35
N VAL A 145 -10.11 -2.63 1.60
CA VAL A 145 -11.22 -2.86 2.55
C VAL A 145 -12.14 -3.97 2.07
N ARG A 146 -12.49 -4.01 0.78
CA ARG A 146 -13.32 -5.09 0.21
C ARG A 146 -12.68 -6.46 0.35
N LEU A 147 -11.38 -6.56 0.07
CA LEU A 147 -10.67 -7.83 0.22
C LEU A 147 -10.53 -8.22 1.70
N SER A 148 -10.33 -7.27 2.59
CA SER A 148 -10.32 -7.49 4.04
C SER A 148 -11.66 -8.04 4.54
N THR A 149 -12.78 -7.48 4.09
CA THR A 149 -14.13 -7.98 4.39
C THR A 149 -14.35 -9.39 3.86
N PHE A 150 -13.88 -9.67 2.64
CA PHE A 150 -13.94 -11.02 2.08
C PHE A 150 -13.22 -12.02 2.97
N TYR A 151 -12.01 -11.72 3.43
CA TYR A 151 -11.26 -12.59 4.35
C TYR A 151 -11.97 -12.83 5.68
N GLN A 152 -12.77 -11.89 6.15
CA GLN A 152 -13.56 -12.03 7.39
C GLN A 152 -14.71 -13.03 7.23
N THR A 153 -15.32 -13.08 6.04
CA THR A 153 -16.60 -13.78 5.84
C THR A 153 -16.48 -15.03 4.95
N ALA A 154 -15.37 -15.19 4.25
CA ALA A 154 -15.21 -16.24 3.26
C ALA A 154 -15.01 -17.62 3.92
N THR A 155 -15.69 -18.61 3.37
CA THR A 155 -15.49 -20.02 3.70
C THR A 155 -14.39 -20.63 2.82
N ALA A 156 -13.89 -21.81 3.22
CA ALA A 156 -12.91 -22.53 2.40
C ALA A 156 -13.47 -22.78 0.99
N GLY A 157 -12.67 -22.43 -0.02
CA GLY A 157 -13.07 -22.54 -1.43
C GLY A 157 -13.85 -21.34 -1.98
N ALA A 158 -14.13 -20.32 -1.17
CA ALA A 158 -14.73 -19.09 -1.68
C ALA A 158 -13.76 -18.31 -2.58
N TYR A 159 -14.30 -17.68 -3.60
CA TYR A 159 -13.55 -16.85 -4.54
C TYR A 159 -13.98 -15.40 -4.47
N VAL A 160 -13.02 -14.50 -4.48
CA VAL A 160 -13.29 -13.08 -4.74
C VAL A 160 -13.19 -12.81 -6.24
N ARG A 161 -14.17 -12.10 -6.78
CA ARG A 161 -14.06 -11.60 -8.14
C ARG A 161 -13.01 -10.48 -8.15
N ILE A 162 -11.92 -10.73 -8.82
CA ILE A 162 -10.79 -9.79 -8.90
C ILE A 162 -11.08 -8.75 -9.97
N PRO A 163 -11.17 -7.46 -9.61
CA PRO A 163 -11.27 -6.38 -10.59
C PRO A 163 -9.99 -6.29 -11.44
N THR A 164 -10.14 -5.99 -12.72
CA THR A 164 -9.02 -5.85 -13.66
C THR A 164 -8.05 -4.72 -13.29
N VAL A 165 -8.50 -3.77 -12.49
CA VAL A 165 -7.68 -2.64 -12.02
C VAL A 165 -6.72 -3.00 -10.87
N TRP A 166 -6.85 -4.19 -10.27
CA TRP A 166 -5.92 -4.62 -9.24
C TRP A 166 -4.62 -5.11 -9.86
N SER A 167 -3.52 -4.64 -9.34
CA SER A 167 -2.19 -4.98 -9.85
C SER A 167 -1.85 -6.47 -9.67
N ARG A 168 -2.34 -7.05 -8.59
CA ARG A 168 -1.99 -8.41 -8.14
C ARG A 168 -0.49 -8.62 -7.99
N HIS A 169 0.24 -7.54 -7.73
CA HIS A 169 1.66 -7.57 -7.42
C HIS A 169 1.85 -7.62 -5.93
N VAL A 170 2.79 -8.43 -5.49
CA VAL A 170 3.26 -8.41 -4.12
C VAL A 170 4.79 -8.48 -4.12
N ILE A 171 5.38 -7.57 -3.40
CA ILE A 171 6.82 -7.42 -3.29
C ILE A 171 7.23 -7.72 -1.87
N TRP A 172 8.26 -8.56 -1.74
CA TRP A 172 8.86 -8.91 -0.47
C TRP A 172 10.37 -9.08 -0.61
N GLY A 173 11.13 -8.22 0.05
CA GLY A 173 12.57 -8.18 -0.14
C GLY A 173 12.93 -7.95 -1.60
N ALA A 174 13.67 -8.86 -2.19
CA ALA A 174 14.06 -8.85 -3.59
C ALA A 174 13.13 -9.67 -4.49
N HIS A 175 12.05 -10.22 -3.95
CA HIS A 175 11.13 -11.07 -4.68
C HIS A 175 9.87 -10.31 -5.09
N GLU A 176 9.37 -10.60 -6.28
CA GLU A 176 8.12 -10.08 -6.82
C GLU A 176 7.25 -11.25 -7.27
N ILE A 177 5.98 -11.21 -6.90
CA ILE A 177 4.97 -12.15 -7.32
C ILE A 177 3.90 -11.38 -8.07
N ARG A 178 3.48 -11.88 -9.23
CA ARG A 178 2.43 -11.29 -10.06
C ARG A 178 1.33 -12.30 -10.34
N GLY A 179 0.09 -11.83 -10.34
CA GLY A 179 -1.07 -12.66 -10.65
C GLY A 179 -1.58 -13.50 -9.48
N GLY A 180 -2.28 -14.60 -9.78
CA GLY A 180 -2.80 -15.57 -8.83
C GLY A 180 -4.03 -15.15 -8.03
N PHE A 181 -4.46 -16.02 -7.14
CA PHE A 181 -5.62 -15.83 -6.27
C PHE A 181 -5.22 -15.85 -4.81
N MET A 182 -5.87 -15.03 -4.00
CA MET A 182 -5.70 -15.09 -2.56
C MET A 182 -6.66 -16.09 -1.93
N VAL A 183 -6.15 -16.97 -1.08
CA VAL A 183 -6.93 -18.04 -0.44
C VAL A 183 -7.26 -17.69 1.01
N PRO A 184 -8.55 -17.64 1.39
CA PRO A 184 -8.96 -17.12 2.71
C PRO A 184 -8.45 -17.89 3.91
N SER A 185 -8.27 -19.20 3.78
CA SER A 185 -7.90 -20.09 4.88
C SER A 185 -6.38 -20.13 5.17
N LYS A 186 -5.61 -19.38 4.43
CA LYS A 186 -4.14 -19.38 4.56
C LYS A 186 -3.65 -18.10 5.19
N ASN A 187 -2.91 -18.23 6.28
CA ASN A 187 -2.18 -17.12 6.84
C ASN A 187 -0.95 -16.85 5.97
N ALA A 188 -0.94 -15.70 5.30
CA ALA A 188 0.15 -15.31 4.42
C ALA A 188 1.52 -15.22 5.11
N TRP A 189 1.57 -15.36 6.46
CA TRP A 189 2.78 -15.15 7.22
C TRP A 189 2.84 -15.99 8.50
N GLY A 190 2.71 -17.26 8.38
CA GLY A 190 3.32 -18.12 9.38
C GLY A 190 4.83 -17.90 9.35
N LEU A 191 5.54 -18.08 10.46
CA LEU A 191 7.02 -18.05 10.50
C LEU A 191 7.68 -19.04 9.53
N THR A 192 6.89 -19.96 8.99
CA THR A 192 7.26 -21.00 8.03
C THR A 192 6.70 -20.75 6.63
N THR A 193 6.07 -19.61 6.39
CA THR A 193 5.41 -19.37 5.10
C THR A 193 6.41 -18.91 4.09
N VAL A 194 6.59 -19.72 3.08
CA VAL A 194 7.40 -19.44 1.91
C VAL A 194 6.65 -18.52 0.98
N TRP A 195 7.21 -17.37 0.76
CA TRP A 195 6.85 -16.53 -0.35
C TRP A 195 7.40 -17.16 -1.62
N GLY A 196 6.52 -17.43 -2.57
CA GLY A 196 6.95 -17.75 -3.91
C GLY A 196 7.54 -19.13 -4.13
N SER A 197 7.10 -20.15 -3.42
CA SER A 197 7.16 -21.52 -3.96
C SER A 197 6.24 -21.65 -5.19
N ALA A 198 5.57 -20.57 -5.56
CA ALA A 198 4.93 -20.42 -6.84
C ALA A 198 6.02 -20.32 -7.88
N LYS A 199 6.39 -21.47 -8.37
CA LYS A 199 6.84 -21.73 -9.71
C LYS A 199 7.57 -20.64 -10.45
N THR A 200 8.74 -21.00 -10.80
CA THR A 200 9.50 -20.55 -11.97
C THR A 200 8.64 -19.89 -13.04
N LEU A 201 9.13 -18.77 -13.48
CA LEU A 201 8.81 -18.07 -14.71
C LEU A 201 8.36 -19.06 -15.79
N GLY A 202 7.14 -18.97 -16.23
CA GLY A 202 6.59 -19.67 -17.37
C GLY A 202 5.30 -20.42 -17.15
N ASP A 203 4.92 -20.66 -15.92
CA ASP A 203 3.62 -21.28 -15.61
C ASP A 203 2.83 -20.32 -14.70
N GLU A 204 2.70 -19.15 -15.18
CA GLU A 204 2.13 -17.98 -14.56
C GLU A 204 0.66 -18.10 -14.33
N GLY A 205 0.34 -19.25 -14.14
CA GLY A 205 -0.95 -19.60 -13.95
C GLY A 205 -1.51 -18.94 -12.83
N ASP A 206 -1.80 -19.06 -12.34
CA ASP A 206 -3.04 -18.83 -11.87
C ASP A 206 -3.17 -19.02 -10.37
N ASN A 207 -2.24 -19.49 -9.64
CA ASN A 207 -2.38 -19.85 -8.25
C ASN A 207 -1.22 -19.35 -7.39
N ILE A 208 -1.37 -18.12 -6.90
CA ILE A 208 -0.62 -17.74 -5.70
C ILE A 208 -1.37 -18.33 -4.51
N ILE A 209 -0.82 -19.36 -3.94
CA ILE A 209 -1.28 -19.89 -2.66
C ILE A 209 -0.54 -19.11 -1.58
N TRP A 210 -1.23 -18.15 -0.98
CA TRP A 210 -0.74 -17.42 0.16
C TRP A 210 -0.76 -18.33 1.38
N GLY A 211 0.42 -18.66 1.89
CA GLY A 211 0.55 -19.46 3.10
C GLY A 211 0.56 -20.97 2.87
N THR A 212 1.33 -21.46 1.92
CA THR A 212 1.71 -22.88 1.94
C THR A 212 2.84 -23.08 2.93
N ASP A 213 2.65 -23.95 3.89
CA ASP A 213 3.70 -24.44 4.79
C ASP A 213 4.59 -25.42 4.03
N ALA A 214 5.45 -24.98 3.17
CA ALA A 214 6.50 -25.81 2.61
C ALA A 214 7.79 -25.59 3.43
N PRO A 215 8.34 -26.63 4.05
CA PRO A 215 9.60 -26.48 4.77
C PRO A 215 10.74 -26.26 3.78
N GLY A 216 11.46 -25.18 3.91
CA GLY A 216 12.77 -25.07 3.28
C GLY A 216 13.14 -23.77 2.61
N ASP A 217 12.23 -22.88 2.33
CA ASP A 217 12.58 -21.64 1.64
C ASP A 217 12.40 -20.43 2.58
N ASN A 218 13.32 -20.30 3.51
CA ASN A 218 13.44 -19.06 4.29
C ASN A 218 13.99 -17.97 3.36
N ILE A 219 13.22 -16.93 3.18
CA ILE A 219 13.69 -15.64 2.66
C ILE A 219 14.16 -14.79 3.81
#